data_050479b95e3998d16972ee24e4e1b783
#
_entry.id   050479b95e3998d16972ee24e4e1b783
#
_cell.length_a   1.000
_cell.length_b   1.000
_cell.length_c   1.000
_cell.angle_alpha   90.00
_cell.angle_beta   90.00
_cell.angle_gamma   90.00
#
_symmetry.space_group_name_H-M   'P 1'
#
loop_
_entity.id
_entity.type
_entity.pdbx_description
1 polymer ?
#
loop_
_entity_poly.entity_id
_entity_poly.type
_entity_poly.pdbx_seq_one_letter_code
_entity_poly.pdbx_strand_id
1 'polypeptide(L)'
;MKDYLYIDSSDDDHQFRFKVSKTPKIDSLIKESRFEDALFEIDELLKTDSSEINWNYKGIILDKLSRHEESIECFDKALSINSTEEIQSNKANALFNWAKVMFFPEGNYDKALRLIDCALSSLPDEENPSEFYFLKAEILEGQNQLRQSHKCYLMAYNEFDRLREFEAQCDYLENTDDTLITIVGSGFYEYTPNAGDIVSLVKDEENEHDPDAIAVIVNEKTAGYVANNSYTLIDEVKSASDIKNMISDEQKAEILFVYLGEYVIAKLI
;
A
#
# COMPACT_ATOMS: atom_id res chain seq x y z
N MET A 1 -15.43 32.37 -9.57
CA MET A 1 -14.92 31.26 -10.36
C MET A 1 -13.39 31.40 -10.35
N LYS A 2 -12.67 30.56 -9.65
CA LYS A 2 -11.20 30.63 -9.61
C LYS A 2 -10.69 29.98 -10.90
N ASP A 3 -10.01 30.76 -11.74
CA ASP A 3 -9.42 30.23 -13.00
C ASP A 3 -8.18 29.40 -12.65
N TYR A 4 -8.35 28.08 -12.58
CA TYR A 4 -7.25 27.12 -12.51
C TYR A 4 -7.01 26.49 -13.89
N LEU A 5 -5.77 26.44 -14.30
CA LEU A 5 -5.33 25.64 -15.42
C LEU A 5 -5.01 24.22 -14.93
N TYR A 6 -5.65 23.24 -15.55
CA TYR A 6 -5.31 21.82 -15.37
C TYR A 6 -4.48 21.38 -16.58
N ILE A 7 -3.32 20.79 -16.35
CA ILE A 7 -2.62 20.06 -17.39
C ILE A 7 -3.22 18.67 -17.37
N ASP A 8 -4.08 18.41 -18.35
CA ASP A 8 -4.56 17.07 -18.63
C ASP A 8 -3.45 16.37 -19.44
N SER A 9 -2.62 15.58 -18.78
CA SER A 9 -1.77 14.61 -19.46
C SER A 9 -2.61 13.35 -19.60
N SER A 10 -2.84 12.92 -20.83
CA SER A 10 -3.56 11.71 -21.20
C SER A 10 -2.90 10.41 -20.75
N ASP A 11 -1.86 10.47 -19.96
CA ASP A 11 -1.17 9.39 -19.29
C ASP A 11 -1.24 9.61 -17.77
N ASP A 12 -1.56 8.62 -17.00
CA ASP A 12 -1.68 8.37 -15.55
C ASP A 12 -0.92 9.26 -14.54
N ASP A 13 -0.52 10.47 -14.89
CA ASP A 13 0.20 11.41 -14.02
C ASP A 13 -0.76 12.28 -13.21
N HIS A 14 -0.47 12.46 -11.93
CA HIS A 14 -1.19 13.40 -11.07
C HIS A 14 -1.22 14.81 -11.67
N GLN A 15 -2.40 15.42 -11.62
CA GLN A 15 -2.63 16.77 -12.17
C GLN A 15 -2.09 17.82 -11.22
N PHE A 16 -1.17 18.67 -11.71
CA PHE A 16 -0.74 19.85 -10.98
C PHE A 16 -1.79 20.96 -11.05
N ARG A 17 -1.98 21.66 -9.91
CA ARG A 17 -2.84 22.82 -9.79
C ARG A 17 -1.99 24.09 -9.76
N PHE A 18 -2.34 25.08 -10.54
CA PHE A 18 -1.68 26.38 -10.49
C PHE A 18 -2.61 27.49 -10.93
N LYS A 19 -2.48 28.63 -10.28
CA LYS A 19 -3.13 29.85 -10.74
C LYS A 19 -2.47 30.26 -12.06
N VAL A 20 -3.28 30.77 -12.99
CA VAL A 20 -2.75 31.34 -14.24
C VAL A 20 -1.63 32.33 -13.91
N SER A 21 -0.46 32.11 -14.47
CA SER A 21 0.70 32.95 -14.22
C SER A 21 0.47 34.38 -14.70
N LYS A 22 1.21 35.33 -14.12
CA LYS A 22 1.25 36.70 -14.67
C LYS A 22 1.97 36.77 -16.03
N THR A 23 2.52 35.65 -16.48
CA THR A 23 3.27 35.49 -17.73
C THR A 23 2.59 34.52 -18.67
N PRO A 24 1.67 34.98 -19.53
CA PRO A 24 0.94 34.15 -20.50
C PRO A 24 1.85 33.29 -21.40
N LYS A 25 3.11 33.71 -21.56
CA LYS A 25 4.12 32.98 -22.34
C LYS A 25 4.49 31.65 -21.71
N ILE A 26 4.72 31.60 -20.39
CA ILE A 26 5.05 30.37 -19.66
C ILE A 26 3.87 29.40 -19.72
N ASP A 27 2.66 29.91 -19.49
CA ASP A 27 1.44 29.09 -19.55
C ASP A 27 1.24 28.47 -20.95
N SER A 28 1.56 29.22 -22.03
CA SER A 28 1.49 28.69 -23.40
C SER A 28 2.52 27.61 -23.64
N LEU A 29 3.76 27.80 -23.19
CA LEU A 29 4.85 26.82 -23.34
C LEU A 29 4.55 25.53 -22.59
N ILE A 30 3.99 25.62 -21.38
CA ILE A 30 3.57 24.43 -20.61
C ILE A 30 2.44 23.68 -21.35
N LYS A 31 1.42 24.38 -21.86
CA LYS A 31 0.34 23.78 -22.65
C LYS A 31 0.81 23.12 -23.93
N GLU A 32 1.86 23.64 -24.53
CA GLU A 32 2.51 23.09 -25.72
C GLU A 32 3.51 21.98 -25.38
N SER A 33 3.63 21.59 -24.10
CA SER A 33 4.63 20.63 -23.58
C SER A 33 6.08 21.00 -23.90
N ARG A 34 6.37 22.30 -24.08
CA ARG A 34 7.69 22.86 -24.32
C ARG A 34 8.39 23.20 -23.01
N PHE A 35 8.63 22.18 -22.20
CA PHE A 35 9.07 22.37 -20.81
C PHE A 35 10.47 22.96 -20.69
N GLU A 36 11.39 22.68 -21.60
CA GLU A 36 12.73 23.28 -21.60
C GLU A 36 12.68 24.79 -21.90
N ASP A 37 11.82 25.20 -22.84
CA ASP A 37 11.62 26.63 -23.14
C ASP A 37 10.91 27.31 -21.95
N ALA A 38 9.95 26.65 -21.32
CA ALA A 38 9.28 27.16 -20.12
C ALA A 38 10.27 27.30 -18.95
N LEU A 39 11.21 26.36 -18.79
CA LEU A 39 12.24 26.42 -17.76
C LEU A 39 13.16 27.62 -17.96
N PHE A 40 13.57 27.89 -19.21
CA PHE A 40 14.37 29.06 -19.52
C PHE A 40 13.64 30.36 -19.16
N GLU A 41 12.37 30.49 -19.52
CA GLU A 41 11.57 31.71 -19.25
C GLU A 41 11.34 31.90 -17.74
N ILE A 42 11.07 30.84 -16.99
CA ILE A 42 10.87 30.95 -15.55
C ILE A 42 12.18 31.28 -14.82
N ASP A 43 13.33 30.79 -15.30
CA ASP A 43 14.64 31.13 -14.75
C ASP A 43 14.98 32.61 -14.95
N GLU A 44 14.65 33.18 -16.11
CA GLU A 44 14.81 34.63 -16.35
C GLU A 44 13.88 35.45 -15.45
N LEU A 45 12.63 34.99 -15.25
CA LEU A 45 11.67 35.67 -14.39
C LEU A 45 12.12 35.66 -12.92
N LEU A 46 12.63 34.54 -12.44
CA LEU A 46 13.11 34.39 -11.04
C LEU A 46 14.27 35.31 -10.68
N LYS A 47 15.01 35.88 -11.67
CA LYS A 47 16.07 36.87 -11.42
C LYS A 47 15.48 38.22 -10.93
N THR A 48 14.25 38.49 -11.24
CA THR A 48 13.57 39.77 -10.92
C THR A 48 12.38 39.59 -9.96
N ASP A 49 11.72 38.45 -9.98
CA ASP A 49 10.56 38.11 -9.14
C ASP A 49 10.71 36.71 -8.55
N SER A 50 11.27 36.63 -7.34
CA SER A 50 11.48 35.38 -6.59
C SER A 50 10.28 35.06 -5.71
N SER A 51 9.05 35.16 -6.25
CA SER A 51 7.80 34.83 -5.53
C SER A 51 7.58 33.32 -5.41
N GLU A 52 6.73 32.93 -4.44
CA GLU A 52 6.30 31.55 -4.25
C GLU A 52 5.65 30.96 -5.51
N ILE A 53 4.89 31.80 -6.23
CA ILE A 53 4.23 31.38 -7.48
C ILE A 53 5.26 30.95 -8.51
N ASN A 54 6.31 31.74 -8.71
CA ASN A 54 7.33 31.46 -9.72
C ASN A 54 8.17 30.23 -9.33
N TRP A 55 8.47 30.01 -8.05
CA TRP A 55 9.12 28.79 -7.58
C TRP A 55 8.22 27.58 -7.75
N ASN A 56 6.91 27.70 -7.49
CA ASN A 56 5.93 26.64 -7.73
C ASN A 56 5.90 26.22 -9.21
N TYR A 57 5.82 27.19 -10.13
CA TYR A 57 5.90 26.94 -11.58
C TYR A 57 7.18 26.21 -11.99
N LYS A 58 8.32 26.68 -11.47
CA LYS A 58 9.61 26.02 -11.75
C LYS A 58 9.61 24.58 -11.27
N GLY A 59 9.05 24.30 -10.07
CA GLY A 59 8.89 22.97 -9.54
C GLY A 59 8.09 22.06 -10.48
N ILE A 60 6.92 22.53 -10.94
CA ILE A 60 6.05 21.80 -11.87
C ILE A 60 6.80 21.48 -13.20
N ILE A 61 7.47 22.49 -13.78
CA ILE A 61 8.21 22.33 -15.03
C ILE A 61 9.33 21.30 -14.88
N LEU A 62 10.08 21.35 -13.78
CA LEU A 62 11.16 20.41 -13.50
C LEU A 62 10.64 18.97 -13.30
N ASP A 63 9.49 18.79 -12.64
CA ASP A 63 8.87 17.47 -12.51
C ASP A 63 8.50 16.89 -13.88
N LYS A 64 7.90 17.69 -14.76
CA LYS A 64 7.60 17.30 -16.15
C LYS A 64 8.84 16.98 -16.99
N LEU A 65 10.00 17.50 -16.62
CA LEU A 65 11.31 17.15 -17.18
C LEU A 65 11.98 15.97 -16.48
N SER A 66 11.28 15.28 -15.55
CA SER A 66 11.82 14.20 -14.73
C SER A 66 13.04 14.60 -13.87
N ARG A 67 13.20 15.91 -13.60
CA ARG A 67 14.23 16.47 -12.71
C ARG A 67 13.68 16.58 -11.30
N HIS A 68 13.30 15.43 -10.72
CA HIS A 68 12.49 15.34 -9.51
C HIS A 68 13.16 15.98 -8.28
N GLU A 69 14.45 15.77 -8.05
CA GLU A 69 15.16 16.38 -6.92
C GLU A 69 15.08 17.91 -6.95
N GLU A 70 15.39 18.50 -8.08
CA GLU A 70 15.36 19.95 -8.27
C GLU A 70 13.92 20.50 -8.19
N SER A 71 12.94 19.71 -8.63
CA SER A 71 11.52 20.03 -8.48
C SER A 71 11.14 20.19 -7.02
N ILE A 72 11.48 19.22 -6.18
CA ILE A 72 11.19 19.27 -4.73
C ILE A 72 11.88 20.45 -4.05
N GLU A 73 13.14 20.75 -4.39
CA GLU A 73 13.84 21.96 -3.89
C GLU A 73 13.10 23.26 -4.25
N CYS A 74 12.49 23.32 -5.45
CA CYS A 74 11.71 24.49 -5.84
C CYS A 74 10.41 24.63 -5.06
N PHE A 75 9.68 23.51 -4.82
CA PHE A 75 8.50 23.53 -3.96
C PHE A 75 8.86 23.89 -2.52
N ASP A 76 9.98 23.42 -1.98
CA ASP A 76 10.44 23.80 -0.64
C ASP A 76 10.74 25.29 -0.54
N LYS A 77 11.34 25.87 -1.55
CA LYS A 77 11.54 27.32 -1.64
C LYS A 77 10.21 28.07 -1.70
N ALA A 78 9.26 27.60 -2.52
CA ALA A 78 7.93 28.19 -2.62
C ALA A 78 7.22 28.17 -1.26
N LEU A 79 7.19 27.04 -0.57
CA LEU A 79 6.58 26.85 0.74
C LEU A 79 7.26 27.68 1.84
N SER A 80 8.58 27.91 1.74
CA SER A 80 9.31 28.77 2.67
C SER A 80 8.93 30.26 2.55
N ILE A 81 8.47 30.69 1.38
CA ILE A 81 8.00 32.07 1.14
C ILE A 81 6.54 32.21 1.56
N ASN A 82 5.69 31.29 1.09
CA ASN A 82 4.28 31.28 1.42
C ASN A 82 3.73 29.84 1.33
N SER A 83 3.30 29.29 2.47
CA SER A 83 2.74 27.94 2.53
C SER A 83 1.26 27.99 2.14
N THR A 84 0.92 27.42 1.00
CA THR A 84 -0.45 27.25 0.51
C THR A 84 -0.75 25.78 0.25
N GLU A 85 -2.01 25.39 0.39
CA GLU A 85 -2.46 24.01 0.07
C GLU A 85 -2.14 23.64 -1.39
N GLU A 86 -2.25 24.60 -2.32
CA GLU A 86 -1.89 24.39 -3.73
C GLU A 86 -0.43 23.94 -3.90
N ILE A 87 0.51 24.62 -3.21
CA ILE A 87 1.95 24.27 -3.32
C ILE A 87 2.23 22.96 -2.59
N GLN A 88 1.57 22.70 -1.46
CA GLN A 88 1.66 21.42 -0.73
C GLN A 88 1.19 20.26 -1.61
N SER A 89 0.03 20.41 -2.25
CA SER A 89 -0.55 19.47 -3.19
C SER A 89 0.41 19.18 -4.37
N ASN A 90 0.95 20.24 -4.99
CA ASN A 90 1.90 20.11 -6.09
C ASN A 90 3.18 19.39 -5.67
N LYS A 91 3.71 19.69 -4.47
CA LYS A 91 4.86 18.97 -3.92
C LYS A 91 4.53 17.49 -3.68
N ALA A 92 3.36 17.19 -3.10
CA ALA A 92 2.92 15.81 -2.87
C ALA A 92 2.84 15.03 -4.20
N ASN A 93 2.27 15.64 -5.24
CA ASN A 93 2.17 15.04 -6.57
C ASN A 93 3.55 14.79 -7.20
N ALA A 94 4.48 15.73 -7.08
CA ALA A 94 5.85 15.55 -7.57
C ALA A 94 6.60 14.42 -6.84
N LEU A 95 6.42 14.31 -5.51
CA LEU A 95 6.96 13.19 -4.73
C LEU A 95 6.34 11.85 -5.14
N PHE A 96 5.03 11.83 -5.40
CA PHE A 96 4.33 10.65 -5.90
C PHE A 96 4.86 10.21 -7.27
N ASN A 97 5.01 11.15 -8.22
CA ASN A 97 5.58 10.86 -9.55
C ASN A 97 6.99 10.29 -9.42
N TRP A 98 7.80 10.86 -8.56
CA TRP A 98 9.15 10.34 -8.31
C TRP A 98 9.12 8.95 -7.65
N ALA A 99 8.20 8.70 -6.72
CA ALA A 99 8.01 7.38 -6.12
C ALA A 99 7.63 6.33 -7.17
N LYS A 100 6.74 6.66 -8.13
CA LYS A 100 6.40 5.76 -9.26
C LYS A 100 7.63 5.38 -10.07
N VAL A 101 8.49 6.36 -10.42
CA VAL A 101 9.73 6.10 -11.18
C VAL A 101 10.69 5.21 -10.40
N MET A 102 10.85 5.43 -9.09
CA MET A 102 11.70 4.60 -8.23
C MET A 102 11.14 3.18 -8.06
N PHE A 103 9.81 3.04 -8.01
CA PHE A 103 9.14 1.75 -7.93
C PHE A 103 9.25 0.98 -9.25
N PHE A 104 8.87 1.60 -10.36
CA PHE A 104 8.91 0.99 -11.68
C PHE A 104 9.34 2.03 -12.73
N PRO A 105 10.36 1.76 -13.56
CA PRO A 105 11.06 0.46 -13.75
C PRO A 105 12.29 0.23 -12.87
N GLU A 106 12.68 1.16 -11.97
CA GLU A 106 13.95 1.08 -11.26
C GLU A 106 14.00 0.00 -10.17
N GLY A 107 12.83 -0.41 -9.62
CA GLY A 107 12.73 -1.42 -8.57
C GLY A 107 13.38 -1.01 -7.25
N ASN A 108 13.53 0.30 -7.01
CA ASN A 108 14.10 0.84 -5.78
C ASN A 108 12.99 1.07 -4.74
N TYR A 109 12.49 -0.03 -4.19
CA TYR A 109 11.37 -0.03 -3.24
C TYR A 109 11.62 0.86 -2.02
N ASP A 110 12.83 0.83 -1.44
CA ASP A 110 13.15 1.62 -0.24
C ASP A 110 13.07 3.13 -0.50
N LYS A 111 13.57 3.58 -1.65
CA LYS A 111 13.47 4.99 -2.02
C LYS A 111 12.04 5.35 -2.37
N ALA A 112 11.34 4.49 -3.10
CA ALA A 112 9.93 4.69 -3.44
C ALA A 112 9.06 4.80 -2.18
N LEU A 113 9.26 3.93 -1.18
CA LEU A 113 8.51 3.96 0.08
C LEU A 113 8.76 5.27 0.84
N ARG A 114 10.01 5.72 0.95
CA ARG A 114 10.31 7.01 1.59
C ARG A 114 9.65 8.19 0.87
N LEU A 115 9.65 8.18 -0.46
CA LEU A 115 9.06 9.25 -1.26
C LEU A 115 7.54 9.30 -1.12
N ILE A 116 6.86 8.13 -1.14
CA ILE A 116 5.41 8.11 -0.96
C ILE A 116 4.99 8.48 0.46
N ASP A 117 5.79 8.17 1.48
CA ASP A 117 5.55 8.61 2.85
C ASP A 117 5.69 10.14 2.98
N CYS A 118 6.71 10.72 2.33
CA CYS A 118 6.86 12.17 2.25
C CYS A 118 5.71 12.83 1.48
N ALA A 119 5.21 12.19 0.41
CA ALA A 119 4.08 12.67 -0.36
C ALA A 119 2.81 12.72 0.49
N LEU A 120 2.48 11.64 1.19
CA LEU A 120 1.34 11.56 2.11
C LEU A 120 1.42 12.61 3.23
N SER A 121 2.64 12.84 3.77
CA SER A 121 2.87 13.85 4.81
C SER A 121 2.76 15.30 4.32
N SER A 122 2.89 15.51 3.00
CA SER A 122 2.81 16.83 2.37
C SER A 122 1.42 17.13 1.83
N LEU A 123 0.55 16.12 1.75
CA LEU A 123 -0.79 16.25 1.20
C LEU A 123 -1.68 17.06 2.16
N PRO A 124 -2.44 18.07 1.67
CA PRO A 124 -3.42 18.77 2.48
C PRO A 124 -4.53 17.85 3.02
N ASP A 125 -5.02 18.12 4.23
CA ASP A 125 -6.05 17.29 4.90
C ASP A 125 -7.36 17.12 4.10
N GLU A 126 -7.70 18.10 3.26
CA GLU A 126 -8.91 18.07 2.44
C GLU A 126 -8.77 17.25 1.14
N GLU A 127 -7.55 16.83 0.81
CA GLU A 127 -7.29 16.05 -0.41
C GLU A 127 -7.45 14.55 -0.18
N ASN A 128 -7.93 13.87 -1.23
CA ASN A 128 -8.13 12.43 -1.18
C ASN A 128 -6.77 11.68 -1.28
N PRO A 129 -6.34 10.94 -0.24
CA PRO A 129 -5.07 10.23 -0.24
C PRO A 129 -5.11 8.85 -0.92
N SER A 130 -6.25 8.45 -1.51
CA SER A 130 -6.48 7.06 -1.96
C SER A 130 -5.42 6.56 -2.93
N GLU A 131 -5.04 7.34 -3.94
CA GLU A 131 -4.04 6.93 -4.94
C GLU A 131 -2.63 6.80 -4.33
N PHE A 132 -2.31 7.64 -3.36
CA PHE A 132 -1.05 7.58 -2.62
C PHE A 132 -0.95 6.30 -1.78
N TYR A 133 -2.04 5.94 -1.07
CA TYR A 133 -2.11 4.68 -0.34
C TYR A 133 -2.08 3.47 -1.26
N PHE A 134 -2.70 3.56 -2.45
CA PHE A 134 -2.66 2.49 -3.42
C PHE A 134 -1.22 2.22 -3.89
N LEU A 135 -0.50 3.25 -4.32
CA LEU A 135 0.91 3.11 -4.70
C LEU A 135 1.78 2.61 -3.54
N LYS A 136 1.54 3.11 -2.32
CA LYS A 136 2.25 2.62 -1.13
C LYS A 136 2.01 1.14 -0.89
N ALA A 137 0.77 0.67 -1.09
CA ALA A 137 0.42 -0.74 -0.96
C ALA A 137 1.18 -1.61 -1.96
N GLU A 138 1.25 -1.21 -3.24
CA GLU A 138 2.00 -1.93 -4.29
C GLU A 138 3.51 -1.99 -3.98
N ILE A 139 4.08 -0.89 -3.49
CA ILE A 139 5.51 -0.84 -3.08
C ILE A 139 5.77 -1.82 -1.93
N LEU A 140 4.91 -1.83 -0.91
CA LEU A 140 5.01 -2.73 0.25
C LEU A 140 4.82 -4.20 -0.15
N GLU A 141 3.90 -4.48 -1.06
CA GLU A 141 3.68 -5.82 -1.62
C GLU A 141 4.94 -6.31 -2.35
N GLY A 142 5.57 -5.45 -3.15
CA GLY A 142 6.85 -5.73 -3.81
C GLY A 142 7.99 -6.02 -2.84
N GLN A 143 7.91 -5.54 -1.59
CA GLN A 143 8.84 -5.87 -0.49
C GLN A 143 8.40 -7.08 0.35
N ASN A 144 7.32 -7.76 -0.02
CA ASN A 144 6.69 -8.84 0.75
C ASN A 144 6.21 -8.41 2.16
N GLN A 145 5.90 -7.13 2.33
CA GLN A 145 5.35 -6.55 3.57
C GLN A 145 3.82 -6.61 3.55
N LEU A 146 3.26 -7.84 3.48
CA LEU A 146 1.84 -8.08 3.17
C LEU A 146 0.87 -7.44 4.16
N ARG A 147 1.20 -7.39 5.47
CA ARG A 147 0.36 -6.72 6.48
C ARG A 147 0.20 -5.24 6.21
N GLN A 148 1.32 -4.56 6.01
CA GLN A 148 1.33 -3.12 5.76
C GLN A 148 0.70 -2.80 4.41
N SER A 149 0.97 -3.62 3.38
CA SER A 149 0.33 -3.51 2.08
C SER A 149 -1.19 -3.60 2.20
N HIS A 150 -1.72 -4.63 2.88
CA HIS A 150 -3.15 -4.82 3.05
C HIS A 150 -3.82 -3.63 3.78
N LYS A 151 -3.19 -3.10 4.85
CA LYS A 151 -3.67 -1.88 5.51
C LYS A 151 -3.76 -0.70 4.55
N CYS A 152 -2.73 -0.51 3.72
CA CYS A 152 -2.73 0.57 2.73
C CYS A 152 -3.80 0.39 1.65
N TYR A 153 -4.08 -0.84 1.19
CA TYR A 153 -5.19 -1.09 0.27
C TYR A 153 -6.55 -0.75 0.92
N LEU A 154 -6.77 -1.15 2.17
CA LEU A 154 -8.01 -0.82 2.88
C LEU A 154 -8.18 0.71 3.04
N MET A 155 -7.09 1.44 3.29
CA MET A 155 -7.10 2.92 3.30
C MET A 155 -7.38 3.51 1.92
N ALA A 156 -6.78 2.96 0.87
CA ALA A 156 -6.97 3.40 -0.52
C ALA A 156 -8.44 3.25 -0.98
N TYR A 157 -9.10 2.18 -0.55
CA TYR A 157 -10.52 1.91 -0.86
C TYR A 157 -11.50 2.52 0.14
N ASN A 158 -11.02 3.27 1.16
CA ASN A 158 -11.82 3.85 2.24
C ASN A 158 -12.61 2.81 3.05
N GLU A 159 -12.10 1.58 3.16
CA GLU A 159 -12.74 0.47 3.88
C GLU A 159 -12.35 0.49 5.37
N PHE A 160 -12.64 1.57 6.07
CA PHE A 160 -12.19 1.82 7.45
C PHE A 160 -12.75 0.82 8.48
N ASP A 161 -13.93 0.24 8.26
CA ASP A 161 -14.47 -0.80 9.13
C ASP A 161 -13.64 -2.09 9.02
N ARG A 162 -13.31 -2.50 7.81
CA ARG A 162 -12.43 -3.64 7.55
C ARG A 162 -11.00 -3.39 8.03
N LEU A 163 -10.51 -2.15 7.92
CA LEU A 163 -9.20 -1.79 8.47
C LEU A 163 -9.16 -2.01 9.98
N ARG A 164 -10.18 -1.55 10.73
CA ARG A 164 -10.26 -1.77 12.18
C ARG A 164 -10.35 -3.25 12.55
N GLU A 165 -11.14 -4.02 11.80
CA GLU A 165 -11.22 -5.47 11.99
C GLU A 165 -9.87 -6.15 11.74
N PHE A 166 -9.20 -5.79 10.67
CA PHE A 166 -7.87 -6.33 10.34
C PHE A 166 -6.80 -5.95 11.38
N GLU A 167 -6.84 -4.72 11.89
CA GLU A 167 -5.95 -4.30 12.99
C GLU A 167 -6.19 -5.10 14.26
N ALA A 168 -7.44 -5.37 14.60
CA ALA A 168 -7.79 -6.23 15.75
C ALA A 168 -7.31 -7.68 15.53
N GLN A 169 -7.37 -8.22 14.31
CA GLN A 169 -6.83 -9.52 13.98
C GLN A 169 -5.29 -9.55 14.13
N CYS A 170 -4.59 -8.51 13.67
CA CYS A 170 -3.14 -8.40 13.84
C CYS A 170 -2.76 -8.35 15.33
N ASP A 171 -3.46 -7.52 16.12
CA ASP A 171 -3.22 -7.38 17.56
C ASP A 171 -3.46 -8.72 18.29
N TYR A 172 -4.52 -9.44 17.94
CA TYR A 172 -4.80 -10.76 18.49
C TYR A 172 -3.67 -11.76 18.16
N LEU A 173 -3.22 -11.81 16.90
CA LEU A 173 -2.15 -12.71 16.48
C LEU A 173 -0.85 -12.45 17.27
N GLU A 174 -0.50 -11.18 17.50
CA GLU A 174 0.74 -10.78 18.15
C GLU A 174 0.73 -10.99 19.70
N ASN A 175 -0.46 -10.95 20.33
CA ASN A 175 -0.58 -10.87 21.78
C ASN A 175 -1.31 -12.06 22.45
N THR A 176 -1.76 -13.05 21.67
CA THR A 176 -2.46 -14.21 22.24
C THR A 176 -1.50 -15.26 22.78
N ASP A 177 -1.90 -15.92 23.88
CA ASP A 177 -1.25 -17.14 24.40
C ASP A 177 -1.84 -18.43 23.79
N ASP A 178 -2.86 -18.32 22.92
CA ASP A 178 -3.49 -19.47 22.27
C ASP A 178 -2.53 -20.16 21.29
N THR A 179 -2.62 -21.46 21.17
CA THR A 179 -1.90 -22.20 20.12
C THR A 179 -2.66 -22.07 18.81
N LEU A 180 -2.12 -21.28 17.90
CA LEU A 180 -2.71 -20.98 16.60
C LEU A 180 -2.17 -21.90 15.50
N ILE A 181 -3.05 -22.22 14.56
CA ILE A 181 -2.74 -22.98 13.32
C ILE A 181 -3.37 -22.28 12.12
N THR A 182 -2.83 -22.55 10.94
CA THR A 182 -3.48 -22.20 9.67
C THR A 182 -4.08 -23.44 9.03
N ILE A 183 -5.31 -23.35 8.54
CA ILE A 183 -5.97 -24.40 7.76
C ILE A 183 -5.83 -24.04 6.28
N VAL A 184 -5.39 -25.03 5.48
CA VAL A 184 -5.19 -24.91 4.04
C VAL A 184 -6.05 -25.90 3.27
N GLY A 185 -6.28 -25.63 1.99
CA GLY A 185 -7.00 -26.54 1.08
C GLY A 185 -8.52 -26.53 1.25
N SER A 186 -9.10 -25.67 2.07
CA SER A 186 -10.56 -25.62 2.31
C SER A 186 -11.36 -25.47 1.01
N GLY A 187 -10.91 -24.65 0.08
CA GLY A 187 -11.56 -24.47 -1.22
C GLY A 187 -11.53 -25.73 -2.11
N PHE A 188 -10.46 -26.53 -2.03
CA PHE A 188 -10.36 -27.81 -2.73
C PHE A 188 -11.38 -28.83 -2.19
N TYR A 189 -11.64 -28.80 -0.89
CA TYR A 189 -12.60 -29.68 -0.22
C TYR A 189 -14.03 -29.09 -0.16
N GLU A 190 -14.29 -28.03 -0.91
CA GLU A 190 -15.60 -27.35 -0.96
C GLU A 190 -16.13 -26.94 0.42
N TYR A 191 -15.22 -26.61 1.35
CA TYR A 191 -15.55 -26.12 2.68
C TYR A 191 -15.34 -24.61 2.76
N THR A 192 -16.37 -23.92 3.22
CA THR A 192 -16.29 -22.46 3.49
C THR A 192 -16.18 -22.26 4.99
N PRO A 193 -14.98 -21.89 5.52
CA PRO A 193 -14.77 -21.69 6.93
C PRO A 193 -15.50 -20.42 7.42
N ASN A 194 -16.14 -20.53 8.59
CA ASN A 194 -16.74 -19.40 9.29
C ASN A 194 -16.16 -19.26 10.69
N ALA A 195 -16.04 -18.03 11.17
CA ALA A 195 -15.63 -17.77 12.56
C ALA A 195 -16.57 -18.47 13.54
N GLY A 196 -16.00 -19.17 14.51
CA GLY A 196 -16.73 -19.98 15.51
C GLY A 196 -16.99 -21.42 15.07
N ASP A 197 -16.67 -21.83 13.84
CA ASP A 197 -16.77 -23.23 13.45
C ASP A 197 -15.79 -24.07 14.27
N ILE A 198 -16.29 -25.20 14.82
CA ILE A 198 -15.46 -26.19 15.53
C ILE A 198 -15.12 -27.33 14.58
N VAL A 199 -13.85 -27.58 14.41
CA VAL A 199 -13.33 -28.62 13.54
C VAL A 199 -12.57 -29.66 14.37
N SER A 200 -12.51 -30.92 13.89
CA SER A 200 -11.70 -31.96 14.50
C SER A 200 -10.38 -32.11 13.75
N LEU A 201 -9.29 -32.28 14.47
CA LEU A 201 -7.95 -32.49 13.92
C LEU A 201 -7.58 -33.97 14.07
N VAL A 202 -7.26 -34.61 12.95
CA VAL A 202 -6.92 -36.05 12.90
C VAL A 202 -5.59 -36.24 12.21
N LYS A 203 -4.67 -36.95 12.85
CA LYS A 203 -3.39 -37.32 12.26
C LYS A 203 -3.62 -38.23 11.04
N ASP A 204 -3.12 -37.82 9.89
CA ASP A 204 -3.25 -38.58 8.64
C ASP A 204 -1.96 -39.36 8.39
N GLU A 205 -1.83 -40.51 9.04
CA GLU A 205 -0.64 -41.34 9.00
C GLU A 205 -0.43 -42.03 7.64
N GLU A 206 -1.48 -42.08 6.80
CA GLU A 206 -1.43 -42.67 5.46
C GLU A 206 -1.15 -41.63 4.36
N ASN A 207 -0.87 -40.36 4.72
CA ASN A 207 -0.61 -39.30 3.77
C ASN A 207 0.71 -39.55 3.03
N GLU A 208 0.63 -39.71 1.71
CA GLU A 208 1.79 -40.01 0.87
C GLU A 208 2.72 -38.80 0.65
N HIS A 209 2.24 -37.58 0.92
CA HIS A 209 2.92 -36.31 0.58
C HIS A 209 3.55 -35.62 1.80
N ASP A 210 2.95 -35.77 2.96
CA ASP A 210 3.41 -35.13 4.19
C ASP A 210 3.28 -36.13 5.38
N PRO A 211 4.40 -36.60 5.91
CA PRO A 211 4.38 -37.55 7.05
C PRO A 211 3.83 -36.92 8.34
N ASP A 212 3.75 -35.60 8.40
CA ASP A 212 3.22 -34.87 9.55
C ASP A 212 1.82 -34.33 9.30
N ALA A 213 1.16 -34.78 8.24
CA ALA A 213 -0.17 -34.31 7.87
C ALA A 213 -1.17 -34.46 9.01
N ILE A 214 -1.96 -33.39 9.22
CA ILE A 214 -3.08 -33.36 10.13
C ILE A 214 -4.31 -32.91 9.33
N ALA A 215 -5.24 -33.82 9.11
CA ALA A 215 -6.50 -33.54 8.42
C ALA A 215 -7.44 -32.73 9.31
N VAL A 216 -8.12 -31.78 8.72
CA VAL A 216 -9.21 -31.01 9.34
C VAL A 216 -10.52 -31.65 8.91
N ILE A 217 -11.31 -32.12 9.87
CA ILE A 217 -12.55 -32.86 9.64
C ILE A 217 -13.75 -32.04 10.07
N VAL A 218 -14.72 -31.93 9.18
CA VAL A 218 -16.04 -31.29 9.40
C VAL A 218 -17.11 -32.24 8.90
N ASN A 219 -18.11 -32.58 9.72
CA ASN A 219 -19.19 -33.49 9.37
C ASN A 219 -18.69 -34.83 8.75
N GLU A 220 -17.67 -35.42 9.40
CA GLU A 220 -17.05 -36.69 8.98
C GLU A 220 -16.34 -36.67 7.61
N LYS A 221 -16.08 -35.48 7.06
CA LYS A 221 -15.38 -35.27 5.78
C LYS A 221 -14.14 -34.41 5.98
N THR A 222 -13.12 -34.68 5.18
CA THR A 222 -11.95 -33.82 5.12
C THR A 222 -12.38 -32.45 4.56
N ALA A 223 -12.05 -31.39 5.30
CA ALA A 223 -12.36 -30.01 4.96
C ALA A 223 -11.07 -29.19 4.65
N GLY A 224 -9.89 -29.78 4.86
CA GLY A 224 -8.60 -29.17 4.66
C GLY A 224 -7.51 -29.89 5.45
N TYR A 225 -6.37 -29.26 5.57
CA TYR A 225 -5.22 -29.74 6.36
C TYR A 225 -4.64 -28.59 7.18
N VAL A 226 -3.97 -28.91 8.27
CA VAL A 226 -3.13 -27.94 8.98
C VAL A 226 -1.91 -27.63 8.13
N ALA A 227 -1.60 -26.37 7.95
CA ALA A 227 -0.45 -25.94 7.16
C ALA A 227 0.87 -26.48 7.72
N ASN A 228 1.74 -26.93 6.83
CA ASN A 228 3.06 -27.44 7.19
C ASN A 228 4.19 -26.88 6.30
N ASN A 229 3.84 -26.04 5.33
CA ASN A 229 4.79 -25.44 4.41
C ASN A 229 4.99 -23.95 4.74
N SER A 230 6.23 -23.49 4.70
CA SER A 230 6.60 -22.09 4.99
C SER A 230 5.84 -21.05 4.16
N TYR A 231 5.33 -21.44 2.98
CA TYR A 231 4.52 -20.53 2.12
C TYR A 231 3.06 -20.37 2.60
N THR A 232 2.60 -21.26 3.49
CA THR A 232 1.23 -21.27 4.02
C THR A 232 1.17 -20.94 5.50
N LEU A 233 2.31 -20.60 6.10
CA LEU A 233 2.45 -20.24 7.51
C LEU A 233 2.69 -18.73 7.63
N ILE A 234 2.09 -18.14 8.65
CA ILE A 234 2.48 -16.83 9.18
C ILE A 234 3.30 -17.04 10.46
N ASP A 235 4.06 -16.04 10.87
CA ASP A 235 5.04 -16.17 11.97
C ASP A 235 4.41 -16.61 13.32
N GLU A 236 3.15 -16.26 13.55
CA GLU A 236 2.46 -16.50 14.83
C GLU A 236 1.79 -17.87 14.95
N VAL A 237 1.78 -18.69 13.89
CA VAL A 237 1.09 -19.98 13.91
C VAL A 237 2.07 -21.14 14.02
N LYS A 238 1.56 -22.27 14.52
CA LYS A 238 2.29 -23.55 14.55
C LYS A 238 1.99 -24.36 13.29
N SER A 239 3.03 -25.00 12.77
CA SER A 239 2.91 -25.96 11.67
C SER A 239 2.29 -27.29 12.14
N ALA A 240 1.86 -28.12 11.19
CA ALA A 240 1.42 -29.48 11.50
C ALA A 240 2.53 -30.27 12.21
N SER A 241 3.79 -30.16 11.76
CA SER A 241 4.95 -30.80 12.40
C SER A 241 5.16 -30.38 13.84
N ASP A 242 4.92 -29.07 14.15
CA ASP A 242 5.07 -28.54 15.51
C ASP A 242 4.04 -29.13 16.47
N ILE A 243 2.80 -29.34 16.02
CA ILE A 243 1.70 -29.75 16.89
C ILE A 243 1.41 -31.25 16.85
N LYS A 244 1.90 -32.01 15.87
CA LYS A 244 1.60 -33.45 15.71
C LYS A 244 1.77 -34.27 16.98
N ASN A 245 2.85 -33.99 17.74
CA ASN A 245 3.15 -34.70 18.99
C ASN A 245 2.45 -34.07 20.21
N MET A 246 1.82 -32.92 20.06
CA MET A 246 1.13 -32.18 21.13
C MET A 246 -0.36 -32.52 21.18
N ILE A 247 -0.95 -32.82 20.03
CA ILE A 247 -2.40 -33.06 19.91
C ILE A 247 -2.79 -34.49 20.30
N SER A 248 -3.96 -34.62 20.91
CA SER A 248 -4.62 -35.91 21.20
C SER A 248 -5.38 -36.42 19.97
N ASP A 249 -5.88 -37.67 20.05
CA ASP A 249 -6.69 -38.28 18.97
C ASP A 249 -8.07 -37.59 18.80
N GLU A 250 -8.53 -36.84 19.80
CA GLU A 250 -9.79 -36.09 19.80
C GLU A 250 -9.56 -34.57 19.82
N GLN A 251 -8.44 -34.11 19.30
CA GLN A 251 -8.13 -32.69 19.30
C GLN A 251 -9.10 -31.90 18.42
N LYS A 252 -9.53 -30.75 18.93
CA LYS A 252 -10.38 -29.82 18.20
C LYS A 252 -9.68 -28.47 18.03
N ALA A 253 -10.18 -27.71 17.06
CA ALA A 253 -9.83 -26.32 16.88
C ALA A 253 -11.06 -25.49 16.57
N GLU A 254 -11.04 -24.23 16.98
CA GLU A 254 -12.05 -23.22 16.66
C GLU A 254 -11.52 -22.28 15.59
N ILE A 255 -12.24 -22.14 14.48
CA ILE A 255 -11.92 -21.18 13.43
C ILE A 255 -12.17 -19.76 13.96
N LEU A 256 -11.17 -18.89 13.86
CA LEU A 256 -11.24 -17.52 14.36
C LEU A 256 -11.62 -16.53 13.25
N PHE A 257 -10.85 -16.50 12.17
CA PHE A 257 -11.05 -15.60 11.04
C PHE A 257 -10.25 -16.03 9.82
N VAL A 258 -10.53 -15.40 8.68
CA VAL A 258 -9.68 -15.49 7.47
C VAL A 258 -8.79 -14.25 7.41
N TYR A 259 -7.48 -14.46 7.54
CA TYR A 259 -6.48 -13.43 7.58
C TYR A 259 -5.92 -13.15 6.17
N LEU A 260 -5.75 -11.89 5.80
CA LEU A 260 -5.32 -11.44 4.46
C LEU A 260 -6.16 -12.01 3.30
N GLY A 261 -7.38 -12.49 3.59
CA GLY A 261 -8.26 -13.11 2.59
C GLY A 261 -7.85 -14.51 2.16
N GLU A 262 -6.80 -15.09 2.75
CA GLU A 262 -6.19 -16.35 2.31
C GLU A 262 -5.98 -17.34 3.46
N TYR A 263 -5.48 -16.88 4.61
CA TYR A 263 -5.08 -17.74 5.72
C TYR A 263 -6.24 -17.97 6.68
N VAL A 264 -6.75 -19.18 6.74
CA VAL A 264 -7.80 -19.56 7.71
C VAL A 264 -7.14 -19.83 9.06
N ILE A 265 -7.28 -18.91 10.01
CA ILE A 265 -6.67 -19.00 11.34
C ILE A 265 -7.63 -19.69 12.30
N ALA A 266 -7.11 -20.69 13.01
CA ALA A 266 -7.83 -21.42 14.05
C ALA A 266 -6.96 -21.58 15.31
N LYS A 267 -7.61 -21.72 16.47
CA LYS A 267 -6.93 -22.03 17.74
C LYS A 267 -7.27 -23.44 18.21
N LEU A 268 -6.31 -24.12 18.84
CA LEU A 268 -6.56 -25.40 19.53
C LEU A 268 -7.46 -25.18 20.75
N ILE A 269 -8.42 -26.10 20.98
CA ILE A 269 -9.34 -26.08 22.14
C ILE A 269 -9.45 -27.44 22.80
#